data_f09a86ec791a5b760d8bcff906d05875
#
_entry.id   f09a86ec791a5b760d8bcff906d05875
#
_cell.length_a   1.000
_cell.length_b   1.000
_cell.length_c   1.000
_cell.angle_alpha   90.00
_cell.angle_beta   90.00
_cell.angle_gamma   90.00
#
_symmetry.space_group_name_H-M   'P 1'
#
loop_
_entity.id
_entity.type
_entity.pdbx_description
1 polymer ?
#
loop_
_entity_poly.entity_id
_entity_poly.type
_entity_poly.pdbx_seq_one_letter_code
_entity_poly.pdbx_strand_id
1 'polypeptide(L)'
;MNTCTVCKSSNIDFFLKSGKLLYWGCNVCSSKFLDPKNYVSHSDEKKHYLKHNNSITDLNYKNFLLKLIEPVKDKISTSDIGLDYGCGFAPALANIFKSYGFKVELYDPFFFPNKDVLLKKYKFITCSEVVEHFFNPCDEFDKINNLLDDNSWFGVMTTFLPKDELFENWYYRRDPTHVVFYKKKTFQHIGYQRNWQVFFPSENIVLFYKK
;
A
#
# COMPACT_ATOMS: atom_id res chain seq x y z
N MET A 1 -16.99 10.92 -12.17
CA MET A 1 -15.61 10.38 -12.20
C MET A 1 -15.20 10.20 -13.64
N ASN A 2 -14.00 10.62 -14.04
CA ASN A 2 -13.60 10.60 -15.46
C ASN A 2 -12.41 9.66 -15.75
N THR A 3 -11.65 9.29 -14.72
CA THR A 3 -10.46 8.44 -14.89
C THR A 3 -10.22 7.55 -13.67
N CYS A 4 -9.55 6.43 -13.90
CA CYS A 4 -9.08 5.52 -12.86
C CYS A 4 -8.04 6.21 -11.97
N THR A 5 -8.18 6.11 -10.65
CA THR A 5 -7.24 6.69 -9.70
C THR A 5 -5.88 5.99 -9.72
N VAL A 6 -5.82 4.70 -10.14
CA VAL A 6 -4.61 3.88 -10.16
C VAL A 6 -3.80 4.06 -11.44
N CYS A 7 -4.43 3.97 -12.63
CA CYS A 7 -3.71 3.95 -13.90
C CYS A 7 -4.03 5.12 -14.84
N LYS A 8 -4.87 6.06 -14.40
CA LYS A 8 -5.34 7.25 -15.14
C LYS A 8 -6.12 6.93 -16.43
N SER A 9 -6.46 5.67 -16.71
CA SER A 9 -7.30 5.30 -17.86
C SER A 9 -8.70 5.90 -17.73
N SER A 10 -9.27 6.36 -18.84
CA SER A 10 -10.67 6.79 -18.94
C SER A 10 -11.65 5.62 -19.12
N ASN A 11 -11.15 4.40 -19.34
CA ASN A 11 -11.99 3.21 -19.49
C ASN A 11 -12.39 2.66 -18.11
N ILE A 12 -13.37 3.33 -17.51
CA ILE A 12 -13.94 2.99 -16.20
C ILE A 12 -15.45 2.89 -16.32
N ASP A 13 -16.04 1.99 -15.54
CA ASP A 13 -17.48 1.82 -15.43
C ASP A 13 -17.95 1.99 -13.98
N PHE A 14 -19.22 2.37 -13.84
CA PHE A 14 -19.90 2.25 -12.56
C PHE A 14 -19.89 0.77 -12.14
N PHE A 15 -19.48 0.51 -10.89
CA PHE A 15 -19.35 -0.86 -10.41
C PHE A 15 -20.40 -1.24 -9.38
N LEU A 16 -20.57 -0.42 -8.32
CA LEU A 16 -21.46 -0.73 -7.22
C LEU A 16 -21.93 0.55 -6.50
N LYS A 17 -23.17 0.55 -6.03
CA LYS A 17 -23.68 1.51 -5.03
C LYS A 17 -24.06 0.76 -3.77
N SER A 18 -23.44 1.11 -2.64
CA SER A 18 -23.76 0.56 -1.32
C SER A 18 -24.12 1.70 -0.36
N GLY A 19 -25.42 1.88 -0.09
CA GLY A 19 -25.93 3.05 0.60
C GLY A 19 -25.62 4.35 -0.14
N LYS A 20 -24.82 5.24 0.47
CA LYS A 20 -24.36 6.50 -0.14
C LYS A 20 -23.01 6.35 -0.88
N LEU A 21 -22.35 5.23 -0.74
CA LEU A 21 -21.01 4.99 -1.30
C LEU A 21 -21.12 4.52 -2.75
N LEU A 22 -20.38 5.15 -3.63
CA LEU A 22 -20.30 4.82 -5.06
C LEU A 22 -18.92 4.25 -5.36
N TYR A 23 -18.88 3.11 -6.05
CA TYR A 23 -17.65 2.45 -6.46
C TYR A 23 -17.56 2.35 -7.97
N TRP A 24 -16.35 2.56 -8.48
CA TRP A 24 -16.00 2.47 -9.90
C TRP A 24 -15.06 1.30 -10.15
N GLY A 25 -15.09 0.76 -11.34
CA GLY A 25 -14.19 -0.30 -11.80
C GLY A 25 -13.38 0.15 -13.01
N CYS A 26 -12.10 -0.19 -13.04
CA CYS A 26 -11.25 0.06 -14.19
C CYS A 26 -11.13 -1.19 -15.07
N ASN A 27 -11.47 -1.07 -16.36
CA ASN A 27 -11.39 -2.16 -17.31
C ASN A 27 -9.94 -2.45 -17.78
N VAL A 28 -9.02 -1.50 -17.56
CA VAL A 28 -7.60 -1.65 -17.93
C VAL A 28 -6.81 -2.35 -16.83
N CYS A 29 -6.75 -1.78 -15.63
CA CYS A 29 -5.95 -2.33 -14.54
C CYS A 29 -6.73 -3.23 -13.57
N SER A 30 -8.06 -3.33 -13.72
CA SER A 30 -8.96 -4.15 -12.90
C SER A 30 -9.06 -3.73 -11.41
N SER A 31 -8.61 -2.52 -11.04
CA SER A 31 -8.86 -1.96 -9.70
C SER A 31 -10.34 -1.62 -9.53
N LYS A 32 -10.79 -1.66 -8.26
CA LYS A 32 -12.03 -1.02 -7.84
C LYS A 32 -11.69 0.12 -6.90
N PHE A 33 -12.45 1.21 -6.93
CA PHE A 33 -12.16 2.37 -6.09
C PHE A 33 -13.42 3.15 -5.76
N LEU A 34 -13.39 3.76 -4.58
CA LEU A 34 -14.46 4.61 -4.07
C LEU A 34 -14.48 5.93 -4.85
N ASP A 35 -15.67 6.48 -5.09
CA ASP A 35 -15.78 7.82 -5.66
C ASP A 35 -15.16 8.85 -4.69
N PRO A 36 -14.27 9.74 -5.14
CA PRO A 36 -13.62 10.74 -4.28
C PRO A 36 -14.58 11.64 -3.47
N LYS A 37 -15.82 11.79 -3.93
CA LYS A 37 -16.87 12.51 -3.18
C LYS A 37 -17.28 11.79 -1.89
N ASN A 38 -16.93 10.52 -1.77
CA ASN A 38 -17.23 9.69 -0.61
C ASN A 38 -16.02 9.49 0.31
N TYR A 39 -14.85 10.07 0.02
CA TYR A 39 -13.69 9.98 0.88
C TYR A 39 -13.96 10.66 2.23
N VAL A 40 -13.46 10.06 3.29
CA VAL A 40 -13.48 10.67 4.62
C VAL A 40 -12.54 11.88 4.67
N SER A 41 -12.78 12.78 5.61
CA SER A 41 -11.84 13.90 5.83
C SER A 41 -10.52 13.41 6.44
N HIS A 42 -9.41 14.11 6.19
CA HIS A 42 -8.12 13.79 6.83
C HIS A 42 -8.18 13.74 8.36
N SER A 43 -9.04 14.56 8.98
CA SER A 43 -9.22 14.55 10.43
C SER A 43 -9.92 13.27 10.91
N ASP A 44 -10.90 12.77 10.17
CA ASP A 44 -11.61 11.55 10.53
C ASP A 44 -10.78 10.30 10.21
N GLU A 45 -10.01 10.33 9.13
CA GLU A 45 -9.02 9.32 8.79
C GLU A 45 -7.99 9.16 9.94
N LYS A 46 -7.38 10.26 10.40
CA LYS A 46 -6.45 10.23 11.54
C LYS A 46 -7.09 9.68 12.82
N LYS A 47 -8.34 10.08 13.12
CA LYS A 47 -9.08 9.54 14.28
C LYS A 47 -9.35 8.05 14.14
N HIS A 48 -9.59 7.57 12.92
CA HIS A 48 -9.81 6.15 12.65
C HIS A 48 -8.52 5.35 12.93
N TYR A 49 -7.36 5.80 12.43
CA TYR A 49 -6.08 5.15 12.66
C TYR A 49 -5.69 5.05 14.16
N LEU A 50 -6.04 6.04 14.97
CA LEU A 50 -5.78 6.02 16.42
C LEU A 50 -6.58 4.93 17.19
N LYS A 51 -7.58 4.31 16.56
CA LYS A 51 -8.33 3.19 17.14
C LYS A 51 -7.65 1.84 16.96
N HIS A 52 -6.68 1.73 16.06
CA HIS A 52 -5.96 0.50 15.80
C HIS A 52 -4.98 0.23 16.95
N ASN A 53 -4.96 -1.01 17.44
CA ASN A 53 -4.03 -1.44 18.50
C ASN A 53 -2.92 -2.29 17.87
N ASN A 54 -1.88 -1.62 17.37
CA ASN A 54 -0.75 -2.23 16.65
C ASN A 54 0.44 -2.46 17.61
N SER A 55 0.28 -3.35 18.59
CA SER A 55 1.36 -3.64 19.55
C SER A 55 2.35 -4.67 19.00
N ILE A 56 3.65 -4.37 19.02
CA ILE A 56 4.72 -5.30 18.68
C ILE A 56 4.79 -6.51 19.64
N THR A 57 4.19 -6.40 20.81
CA THR A 57 4.10 -7.51 21.79
C THR A 57 3.03 -8.52 21.43
N ASP A 58 2.12 -8.20 20.49
CA ASP A 58 1.14 -9.15 19.95
C ASP A 58 1.84 -10.08 18.94
N LEU A 59 1.96 -11.36 19.32
CA LEU A 59 2.56 -12.38 18.47
C LEU A 59 1.81 -12.58 17.14
N ASN A 60 0.49 -12.44 17.12
CA ASN A 60 -0.30 -12.57 15.90
C ASN A 60 0.01 -11.41 14.94
N TYR A 61 0.09 -10.20 15.46
CA TYR A 61 0.46 -9.03 14.68
C TYR A 61 1.90 -9.11 14.17
N LYS A 62 2.84 -9.56 15.01
CA LYS A 62 4.21 -9.82 14.59
C LYS A 62 4.26 -10.85 13.45
N ASN A 63 3.58 -12.00 13.59
CA ASN A 63 3.51 -13.03 12.56
C ASN A 63 2.86 -12.53 11.27
N PHE A 64 1.89 -11.64 11.37
CA PHE A 64 1.28 -10.98 10.21
C PHE A 64 2.31 -10.13 9.46
N LEU A 65 3.09 -9.29 10.16
CA LEU A 65 4.13 -8.44 9.55
C LEU A 65 5.28 -9.26 8.96
N LEU A 66 5.65 -10.40 9.57
CA LEU A 66 6.68 -11.30 9.05
C LEU A 66 6.37 -11.82 7.65
N LYS A 67 5.10 -11.91 7.26
CA LYS A 67 4.71 -12.30 5.90
C LYS A 67 5.29 -11.36 4.83
N LEU A 68 5.40 -10.06 5.13
CA LEU A 68 6.04 -9.08 4.24
C LEU A 68 7.56 -9.03 4.46
N ILE A 69 7.97 -9.06 5.73
CA ILE A 69 9.39 -8.88 6.10
C ILE A 69 10.26 -9.99 5.51
N GLU A 70 9.88 -11.27 5.68
CA GLU A 70 10.71 -12.39 5.24
C GLU A 70 11.03 -12.36 3.73
N PRO A 71 10.05 -12.22 2.81
CA PRO A 71 10.36 -12.17 1.39
C PRO A 71 11.12 -10.90 0.95
N VAL A 72 11.00 -9.78 1.69
CA VAL A 72 11.81 -8.58 1.44
C VAL A 72 13.24 -8.78 1.95
N LYS A 73 13.40 -9.27 3.17
CA LYS A 73 14.70 -9.53 3.83
C LYS A 73 15.61 -10.41 2.97
N ASP A 74 15.06 -11.41 2.29
CA ASP A 74 15.82 -12.32 1.43
C ASP A 74 16.37 -11.65 0.15
N LYS A 75 15.99 -10.40 -0.11
CA LYS A 75 16.37 -9.64 -1.32
C LYS A 75 17.32 -8.47 -1.06
N ILE A 76 17.58 -8.16 0.20
CA ILE A 76 18.29 -6.96 0.63
C ILE A 76 19.48 -7.32 1.54
N SER A 77 20.41 -6.39 1.68
CA SER A 77 21.57 -6.50 2.58
C SER A 77 21.38 -5.63 3.83
N THR A 78 22.00 -6.01 4.96
CA THR A 78 22.00 -5.18 6.18
C THR A 78 22.73 -3.84 6.01
N SER A 79 23.53 -3.67 4.96
CA SER A 79 24.10 -2.38 4.55
C SER A 79 23.10 -1.45 3.88
N ASP A 80 21.98 -2.00 3.38
CA ASP A 80 20.96 -1.25 2.67
C ASP A 80 20.12 -0.40 3.64
N ILE A 81 19.70 0.75 3.15
CA ILE A 81 18.79 1.64 3.90
C ILE A 81 17.41 1.53 3.28
N GLY A 82 16.42 1.26 4.12
CA GLY A 82 15.01 1.19 3.73
C GLY A 82 14.16 2.33 4.28
N LEU A 83 12.93 2.39 3.77
CA LEU A 83 11.87 3.29 4.23
C LEU A 83 10.59 2.48 4.51
N ASP A 84 10.06 2.62 5.70
CA ASP A 84 8.71 2.18 6.04
C ASP A 84 7.74 3.32 5.74
N TYR A 85 7.07 3.23 4.59
CA TYR A 85 6.20 4.28 4.05
C TYR A 85 4.75 4.02 4.47
N GLY A 86 4.20 4.90 5.30
CA GLY A 86 2.93 4.70 5.99
C GLY A 86 3.10 3.86 7.26
N CYS A 87 4.16 4.13 8.04
CA CYS A 87 4.54 3.32 9.21
C CYS A 87 3.55 3.39 10.39
N GLY A 88 2.54 4.27 10.33
CA GLY A 88 1.56 4.48 11.39
C GLY A 88 2.17 5.04 12.68
N PHE A 89 1.38 5.09 13.74
CA PHE A 89 1.83 5.62 15.03
C PHE A 89 2.74 4.66 15.82
N ALA A 90 2.67 3.36 15.54
CA ALA A 90 3.48 2.31 16.17
C ALA A 90 4.26 1.52 15.11
N PRO A 91 5.48 1.94 14.72
CA PRO A 91 6.22 1.43 13.56
C PRO A 91 6.79 0.01 13.83
N ALA A 92 5.92 -0.97 14.03
CA ALA A 92 6.28 -2.33 14.40
C ALA A 92 7.10 -3.03 13.31
N LEU A 93 6.73 -2.81 12.02
CA LEU A 93 7.44 -3.40 10.88
C LEU A 93 8.90 -2.93 10.84
N ALA A 94 9.13 -1.62 10.92
CA ALA A 94 10.49 -1.06 10.95
C ALA A 94 11.28 -1.55 12.17
N ASN A 95 10.64 -1.71 13.33
CA ASN A 95 11.30 -2.22 14.54
C ASN A 95 11.73 -3.69 14.38
N ILE A 96 10.94 -4.51 13.70
CA ILE A 96 11.32 -5.89 13.40
C ILE A 96 12.50 -5.92 12.42
N PHE A 97 12.50 -5.12 11.33
CA PHE A 97 13.66 -5.00 10.44
C PHE A 97 14.93 -4.57 11.18
N LYS A 98 14.82 -3.59 12.10
CA LYS A 98 15.93 -3.14 12.95
C LYS A 98 16.46 -4.27 13.85
N SER A 99 15.59 -5.14 14.35
CA SER A 99 16.04 -6.31 15.14
C SER A 99 16.83 -7.34 14.33
N TYR A 100 16.68 -7.36 13.01
CA TYR A 100 17.49 -8.13 12.07
C TYR A 100 18.74 -7.38 11.58
N GLY A 101 19.02 -6.17 12.11
CA GLY A 101 20.20 -5.38 11.77
C GLY A 101 20.04 -4.44 10.57
N PHE A 102 18.83 -4.32 10.00
CA PHE A 102 18.58 -3.40 8.89
C PHE A 102 18.37 -1.96 9.37
N LYS A 103 18.76 -1.00 8.53
CA LYS A 103 18.49 0.43 8.75
C LYS A 103 17.18 0.80 8.04
N VAL A 104 16.19 1.27 8.81
CA VAL A 104 14.87 1.68 8.28
C VAL A 104 14.53 3.05 8.79
N GLU A 105 14.28 3.97 7.86
CA GLU A 105 13.69 5.28 8.12
C GLU A 105 12.16 5.18 8.12
N LEU A 106 11.49 6.16 8.71
CA LEU A 106 10.04 6.17 8.91
C LEU A 106 9.41 7.36 8.21
N TYR A 107 8.32 7.12 7.51
CA TYR A 107 7.46 8.17 7.01
C TYR A 107 5.99 7.80 7.22
N ASP A 108 5.24 8.75 7.75
CA ASP A 108 3.79 8.71 7.84
C ASP A 108 3.26 10.15 7.87
N PRO A 109 2.28 10.52 7.03
CA PRO A 109 1.81 11.91 6.95
C PRO A 109 1.18 12.42 8.24
N PHE A 110 0.69 11.53 9.12
CA PHE A 110 0.02 11.89 10.37
C PHE A 110 0.92 11.75 11.60
N PHE A 111 1.81 10.76 11.61
CA PHE A 111 2.53 10.34 12.81
C PHE A 111 4.05 10.55 12.72
N PHE A 112 4.63 10.47 11.52
CA PHE A 112 6.05 10.69 11.23
C PHE A 112 6.22 11.59 10.00
N PRO A 113 5.78 12.87 10.04
CA PRO A 113 5.66 13.74 8.88
C PRO A 113 6.99 14.37 8.42
N ASN A 114 8.13 13.73 8.71
CA ASN A 114 9.44 14.23 8.27
C ASN A 114 9.59 14.10 6.76
N LYS A 115 9.55 15.25 6.06
CA LYS A 115 9.69 15.31 4.61
C LYS A 115 11.12 15.12 4.10
N ASP A 116 12.12 15.24 4.95
CA ASP A 116 13.52 15.08 4.54
C ASP A 116 13.82 13.66 4.08
N VAL A 117 13.11 12.67 4.64
CA VAL A 117 13.21 11.27 4.19
C VAL A 117 12.67 11.09 2.76
N LEU A 118 11.81 11.98 2.28
CA LEU A 118 11.27 11.96 0.91
C LEU A 118 12.20 12.62 -0.12
N LEU A 119 13.38 13.11 0.30
CA LEU A 119 14.41 13.65 -0.58
C LEU A 119 15.55 12.67 -0.85
N LYS A 120 15.48 11.47 -0.27
CA LYS A 120 16.51 10.42 -0.33
C LYS A 120 16.14 9.33 -1.30
N LYS A 121 17.11 8.40 -1.52
CA LYS A 121 16.92 7.15 -2.25
C LYS A 121 17.06 5.97 -1.30
N TYR A 122 16.31 4.89 -1.57
CA TYR A 122 16.24 3.72 -0.72
C TYR A 122 16.46 2.44 -1.52
N LYS A 123 17.18 1.48 -0.94
CA LYS A 123 17.35 0.14 -1.50
C LYS A 123 16.13 -0.74 -1.29
N PHE A 124 15.32 -0.42 -0.31
CA PHE A 124 13.99 -1.03 -0.18
C PHE A 124 12.99 -0.06 0.45
N ILE A 125 11.73 -0.21 0.04
CA ILE A 125 10.58 0.50 0.63
C ILE A 125 9.54 -0.55 0.99
N THR A 126 8.82 -0.33 2.09
CA THR A 126 7.71 -1.18 2.51
C THR A 126 6.44 -0.35 2.73
N CYS A 127 5.30 -0.92 2.31
CA CYS A 127 3.95 -0.45 2.63
C CYS A 127 3.14 -1.64 3.15
N SER A 128 2.77 -1.63 4.43
CA SER A 128 1.96 -2.67 5.05
C SER A 128 0.60 -2.11 5.46
N GLU A 129 -0.48 -2.54 4.79
CA GLU A 129 -1.84 -2.01 4.97
C GLU A 129 -1.85 -0.46 4.81
N VAL A 130 -1.41 0.02 3.65
CA VAL A 130 -1.22 1.44 3.33
C VAL A 130 -1.78 1.81 1.97
N VAL A 131 -1.50 1.01 0.93
CA VAL A 131 -1.81 1.38 -0.46
C VAL A 131 -3.31 1.52 -0.72
N GLU A 132 -4.15 0.81 0.03
CA GLU A 132 -5.61 0.88 -0.01
C GLU A 132 -6.17 2.23 0.47
N HIS A 133 -5.38 2.99 1.21
CA HIS A 133 -5.71 4.33 1.73
C HIS A 133 -5.26 5.46 0.80
N PHE A 134 -4.54 5.17 -0.27
CA PHE A 134 -4.07 6.21 -1.19
C PHE A 134 -5.22 6.90 -1.93
N PHE A 135 -5.44 8.18 -1.66
CA PHE A 135 -6.45 8.97 -2.37
C PHE A 135 -6.08 9.18 -3.85
N ASN A 136 -4.79 9.25 -4.16
CA ASN A 136 -4.24 9.35 -5.50
C ASN A 136 -3.16 8.28 -5.73
N PRO A 137 -3.54 6.99 -5.91
CA PRO A 137 -2.58 5.90 -5.98
C PRO A 137 -1.52 6.07 -7.08
N CYS A 138 -1.92 6.55 -8.26
CA CYS A 138 -0.98 6.78 -9.36
C CYS A 138 0.17 7.68 -8.93
N ASP A 139 -0.15 8.82 -8.32
CA ASP A 139 0.82 9.84 -7.91
C ASP A 139 1.68 9.33 -6.72
N GLU A 140 1.09 8.53 -5.81
CA GLU A 140 1.83 7.91 -4.71
C GLU A 140 2.81 6.82 -5.20
N PHE A 141 2.41 5.97 -6.16
CA PHE A 141 3.34 5.01 -6.76
C PHE A 141 4.44 5.71 -7.58
N ASP A 142 4.18 6.87 -8.22
CA ASP A 142 5.20 7.67 -8.89
C ASP A 142 6.18 8.28 -7.87
N LYS A 143 5.68 8.76 -6.73
CA LYS A 143 6.50 9.23 -5.62
C LYS A 143 7.40 8.11 -5.09
N ILE A 144 6.85 6.91 -4.84
CA ILE A 144 7.61 5.75 -4.42
C ILE A 144 8.67 5.38 -5.46
N ASN A 145 8.33 5.41 -6.77
CA ASN A 145 9.32 5.19 -7.84
C ASN A 145 10.49 6.18 -7.79
N ASN A 146 10.20 7.43 -7.46
CA ASN A 146 11.23 8.44 -7.30
C ASN A 146 12.09 8.26 -6.04
N LEU A 147 11.58 7.60 -5.01
CA LEU A 147 12.32 7.28 -3.78
C LEU A 147 13.15 6.00 -3.91
N LEU A 148 12.77 5.09 -4.78
CA LEU A 148 13.52 3.87 -5.06
C LEU A 148 14.80 4.20 -5.82
N ASP A 149 15.90 3.64 -5.34
CA ASP A 149 17.20 3.63 -6.03
C ASP A 149 17.17 2.62 -7.19
N ASP A 150 18.22 2.56 -7.99
CA ASP A 150 18.44 1.47 -8.94
C ASP A 150 18.74 0.17 -8.20
N ASN A 151 18.32 -0.96 -8.76
CA ASN A 151 18.45 -2.29 -8.16
C ASN A 151 17.84 -2.33 -6.74
N SER A 152 16.59 -1.91 -6.60
CA SER A 152 15.88 -1.77 -5.33
C SER A 152 14.57 -2.53 -5.30
N TRP A 153 14.05 -2.76 -4.09
CA TRP A 153 12.84 -3.53 -3.86
C TRP A 153 11.74 -2.68 -3.21
N PHE A 154 10.52 -2.90 -3.66
CA PHE A 154 9.35 -2.32 -3.03
C PHE A 154 8.39 -3.44 -2.62
N GLY A 155 8.18 -3.60 -1.33
CA GLY A 155 7.27 -4.60 -0.75
C GLY A 155 5.94 -3.98 -0.33
N VAL A 156 4.84 -4.57 -0.78
CA VAL A 156 3.48 -4.16 -0.41
C VAL A 156 2.74 -5.34 0.19
N MET A 157 2.10 -5.10 1.32
CA MET A 157 1.10 -6.00 1.91
C MET A 157 -0.24 -5.28 1.96
N THR A 158 -1.27 -5.89 1.35
CA THR A 158 -2.65 -5.42 1.35
C THR A 158 -3.56 -6.59 0.98
N THR A 159 -4.81 -6.59 1.41
CA THR A 159 -5.73 -7.67 1.06
C THR A 159 -6.23 -7.53 -0.37
N PHE A 160 -5.91 -8.53 -1.22
CA PHE A 160 -6.29 -8.48 -2.64
C PHE A 160 -7.79 -8.62 -2.83
N LEU A 161 -8.31 -7.83 -3.77
CA LEU A 161 -9.70 -7.81 -4.16
C LEU A 161 -10.19 -9.22 -4.55
N PRO A 162 -11.26 -9.73 -3.93
CA PRO A 162 -11.85 -11.03 -4.26
C PRO A 162 -12.59 -10.99 -5.61
N LYS A 163 -13.35 -12.02 -5.91
CA LYS A 163 -14.30 -12.01 -7.03
C LYS A 163 -15.32 -10.89 -6.85
N ASP A 164 -15.73 -10.29 -7.93
CA ASP A 164 -16.57 -9.07 -7.93
C ASP A 164 -17.91 -9.27 -7.20
N GLU A 165 -18.48 -10.49 -7.24
CA GLU A 165 -19.73 -10.87 -6.57
C GLU A 165 -19.63 -10.84 -5.03
N LEU A 166 -18.42 -10.97 -4.50
CA LEU A 166 -18.16 -10.97 -3.05
C LEU A 166 -17.92 -9.56 -2.51
N PHE A 167 -17.66 -8.57 -3.38
CA PHE A 167 -17.21 -7.24 -3.00
C PHE A 167 -18.16 -6.53 -2.06
N GLU A 168 -19.47 -6.58 -2.32
CA GLU A 168 -20.47 -5.85 -1.52
C GLU A 168 -20.45 -6.24 -0.05
N ASN A 169 -20.26 -7.53 0.25
CA ASN A 169 -20.25 -8.08 1.61
C ASN A 169 -18.84 -8.26 2.19
N TRP A 170 -17.81 -7.88 1.45
CA TRP A 170 -16.42 -8.07 1.86
C TRP A 170 -16.07 -7.15 3.04
N TYR A 171 -15.52 -7.72 4.12
CA TYR A 171 -15.19 -7.00 5.35
C TYR A 171 -14.20 -5.86 5.13
N TYR A 172 -13.19 -6.07 4.28
CA TYR A 172 -12.13 -5.11 3.99
C TYR A 172 -12.64 -3.80 3.36
N ARG A 173 -13.72 -3.86 2.58
CA ARG A 173 -14.42 -2.71 2.02
C ARG A 173 -15.14 -1.87 3.08
N ARG A 174 -15.45 -2.46 4.25
CA ARG A 174 -16.22 -1.78 5.29
C ARG A 174 -15.42 -0.79 6.10
N ASP A 175 -14.08 -0.83 5.99
CA ASP A 175 -13.24 0.22 6.55
C ASP A 175 -13.49 1.53 5.77
N PRO A 176 -13.88 2.62 6.46
CA PRO A 176 -14.24 3.88 5.79
C PRO A 176 -13.03 4.60 5.17
N THR A 177 -11.81 4.18 5.51
CA THR A 177 -10.56 4.75 5.00
C THR A 177 -9.99 3.97 3.82
N HIS A 178 -10.54 2.77 3.50
CA HIS A 178 -10.18 2.00 2.32
C HIS A 178 -10.87 2.57 1.08
N VAL A 179 -10.11 3.21 0.23
CA VAL A 179 -10.65 3.91 -0.96
C VAL A 179 -10.27 3.24 -2.28
N VAL A 180 -9.29 2.33 -2.27
CA VAL A 180 -8.82 1.62 -3.45
C VAL A 180 -8.60 0.13 -3.15
N PHE A 181 -8.96 -0.74 -4.11
CA PHE A 181 -8.91 -2.19 -3.97
C PHE A 181 -8.21 -2.80 -5.18
N TYR A 182 -7.20 -3.62 -4.95
CA TYR A 182 -6.26 -4.10 -5.95
C TYR A 182 -6.44 -5.60 -6.22
N LYS A 183 -6.43 -5.99 -7.49
CA LYS A 183 -6.20 -7.37 -7.94
C LYS A 183 -4.71 -7.59 -8.26
N LYS A 184 -4.27 -8.83 -8.37
CA LYS A 184 -2.91 -9.12 -8.89
C LYS A 184 -2.66 -8.43 -10.24
N LYS A 185 -3.66 -8.43 -11.15
CA LYS A 185 -3.60 -7.71 -12.43
C LYS A 185 -3.38 -6.21 -12.25
N THR A 186 -3.91 -5.60 -11.19
CA THR A 186 -3.70 -4.18 -10.90
C THR A 186 -2.22 -3.92 -10.59
N PHE A 187 -1.61 -4.73 -9.75
CA PHE A 187 -0.19 -4.61 -9.43
C PHE A 187 0.72 -4.91 -10.63
N GLN A 188 0.37 -5.89 -11.47
CA GLN A 188 1.07 -6.13 -12.74
C GLN A 188 1.03 -4.89 -13.64
N HIS A 189 -0.12 -4.21 -13.71
CA HIS A 189 -0.26 -2.99 -14.50
C HIS A 189 0.55 -1.82 -13.91
N ILE A 190 0.57 -1.66 -12.58
CA ILE A 190 1.38 -0.67 -11.86
C ILE A 190 2.87 -0.90 -12.17
N GLY A 191 3.33 -2.16 -12.11
CA GLY A 191 4.70 -2.53 -12.44
C GLY A 191 5.04 -2.24 -13.90
N TYR A 192 4.15 -2.59 -14.83
CA TYR A 192 4.32 -2.31 -16.28
C TYR A 192 4.51 -0.80 -16.54
N GLN A 193 3.68 0.06 -15.94
CA GLN A 193 3.77 1.51 -16.13
C GLN A 193 5.10 2.11 -15.63
N ARG A 194 5.82 1.43 -14.73
CA ARG A 194 7.06 1.91 -14.08
C ARG A 194 8.29 1.09 -14.40
N ASN A 195 8.17 0.15 -15.35
CA ASN A 195 9.23 -0.80 -15.70
C ASN A 195 9.74 -1.61 -14.51
N TRP A 196 8.86 -1.94 -13.56
CA TRP A 196 9.17 -2.80 -12.43
C TRP A 196 8.85 -4.26 -12.73
N GLN A 197 9.70 -5.18 -12.31
CA GLN A 197 9.35 -6.60 -12.27
C GLN A 197 8.42 -6.85 -11.06
N VAL A 198 7.46 -7.75 -11.21
CA VAL A 198 6.39 -7.98 -10.22
C VAL A 198 6.38 -9.44 -9.79
N PHE A 199 6.40 -9.68 -8.47
CA PHE A 199 6.39 -11.00 -7.85
C PHE A 199 5.30 -11.06 -6.80
N PHE A 200 4.67 -12.24 -6.63
CA PHE A 200 3.62 -12.48 -5.65
C PHE A 200 4.02 -13.63 -4.71
N PRO A 201 4.76 -13.38 -3.64
CA PRO A 201 5.18 -14.41 -2.70
C PRO A 201 4.02 -15.09 -1.97
N SER A 202 2.91 -14.38 -1.76
CA SER A 202 1.70 -14.89 -1.12
C SER A 202 0.43 -14.22 -1.67
N GLU A 203 -0.74 -14.57 -1.10
CA GLU A 203 -2.04 -14.08 -1.56
C GLU A 203 -2.29 -12.59 -1.30
N ASN A 204 -1.54 -12.00 -0.37
CA ASN A 204 -1.71 -10.60 0.03
C ASN A 204 -0.41 -9.78 -0.05
N ILE A 205 0.63 -10.31 -0.70
CA ILE A 205 1.93 -9.65 -0.83
C ILE A 205 2.33 -9.54 -2.29
N VAL A 206 2.80 -8.38 -2.66
CA VAL A 206 3.49 -8.12 -3.92
C VAL A 206 4.85 -7.50 -3.65
N LEU A 207 5.86 -7.99 -4.35
CA LEU A 207 7.18 -7.38 -4.43
C LEU A 207 7.40 -6.84 -5.82
N PHE A 208 7.91 -5.63 -5.88
CA PHE A 208 8.37 -5.00 -7.10
C PHE A 208 9.88 -4.87 -7.06
N TYR A 209 10.52 -5.11 -8.18
CA TYR A 209 11.95 -4.88 -8.38
C TYR A 209 12.15 -3.81 -9.45
N LYS A 210 12.80 -2.73 -9.08
CA LYS A 210 13.26 -1.67 -9.99
C LYS A 210 14.71 -1.96 -10.35
N LYS A 211 14.96 -2.08 -11.67
CA LYS A 211 16.34 -2.17 -12.20
C LYS A 211 17.04 -0.84 -12.12
#